data_242dd5862593097123f1ee6f8d4b88d3
#
_entry.id   242dd5862593097123f1ee6f8d4b88d3
#
_cell.length_a   1.000
_cell.length_b   1.000
_cell.length_c   1.000
_cell.angle_alpha   90.00
_cell.angle_beta   90.00
_cell.angle_gamma   90.00
#
_symmetry.space_group_name_H-M   'P 1'
#
loop_
_entity.id
_entity.type
_entity.pdbx_description
1 polymer ?
#
loop_
_entity_poly.entity_id
_entity_poly.type
_entity_poly.pdbx_seq_one_letter_code
_entity_poly.pdbx_strand_id
1 'polypeptide(L)'
;MARRRRRKSRAPAAAPRSSQERPRRRIGGWILFALGVLAMAVSTGLFVIYPSQHGPGSGRAMQIDVPAGVSPAALASLLAEQGLVSSPRLFSLWVRATGGTHAVAAGQHLLTDDASPRQLMARLERRPGGGSVKVTFPEGWTRFDMAKRLQDKEVCSLRDFLEATTDAALLQELGIQADSAEGFLFPATYDLPMDSDAADVVRRMKHEFDRRWDQLSRGHQGSLNDVMNSASLGVRDVLILASMVEKEAAVADERPLVASVFLNRLRDPAFTPKRLECDPTAVYGCIVAPERAASCATFTGKATAPIEHDPDNPYSTYTHEGLPPGPIANPGAKAIEAVMSPASTHYLYFVAKGDGRSVFSETYDAHAAAVRAAGHR
;
A
#
# COMPACT_ATOMS: atom_id res chain seq x y z
N MET A 1 32.62 -114.44 49.16
CA MET A 1 32.97 -113.21 49.87
C MET A 1 32.92 -112.01 48.88
N ALA A 2 31.85 -111.23 48.89
CA ALA A 2 31.63 -110.18 47.89
C ALA A 2 31.73 -108.80 48.57
N ARG A 3 32.63 -107.94 48.18
CA ARG A 3 32.74 -106.56 48.59
C ARG A 3 31.99 -105.66 47.60
N ARG A 4 30.83 -105.07 48.05
CA ARG A 4 30.09 -104.07 47.37
C ARG A 4 30.86 -102.75 47.40
N ARG A 5 31.25 -102.17 46.23
CA ARG A 5 31.73 -100.74 46.12
C ARG A 5 30.55 -99.84 45.93
N ARG A 6 30.37 -98.82 46.83
CA ARG A 6 29.41 -97.76 46.73
C ARG A 6 29.86 -96.75 45.69
N ARG A 7 29.06 -96.47 44.67
CA ARG A 7 29.18 -95.34 43.75
C ARG A 7 28.71 -94.08 44.45
N LYS A 8 29.61 -93.04 44.56
CA LYS A 8 29.23 -91.68 44.94
C LYS A 8 28.61 -90.98 43.72
N SER A 9 27.39 -90.55 43.83
CA SER A 9 26.72 -89.68 42.85
C SER A 9 27.29 -88.29 42.91
N ARG A 10 27.84 -87.79 41.80
CA ARG A 10 28.20 -86.39 41.63
C ARG A 10 26.92 -85.56 41.36
N ALA A 11 26.70 -84.50 42.11
CA ALA A 11 25.70 -83.49 41.90
C ALA A 11 26.07 -82.62 40.65
N PRO A 12 25.07 -82.16 39.88
CA PRO A 12 25.34 -81.28 38.68
C PRO A 12 25.72 -79.89 39.12
N ALA A 13 26.73 -79.36 38.42
CA ALA A 13 27.24 -77.98 38.62
C ALA A 13 26.18 -76.96 38.28
N ALA A 14 26.00 -75.98 39.18
CA ALA A 14 25.11 -74.82 38.98
C ALA A 14 25.62 -73.94 37.83
N ALA A 15 24.72 -73.61 36.88
CA ALA A 15 24.96 -72.69 35.80
C ALA A 15 25.19 -71.27 36.32
N PRO A 16 26.05 -70.43 35.68
CA PRO A 16 26.27 -69.05 36.12
C PRO A 16 25.04 -68.19 35.86
N ARG A 17 24.55 -67.50 36.85
CA ARG A 17 23.53 -66.46 36.72
C ARG A 17 24.05 -65.29 35.89
N SER A 18 23.48 -65.10 34.70
CA SER A 18 23.71 -63.89 33.89
C SER A 18 23.13 -62.69 34.65
N SER A 19 23.99 -61.78 35.06
CA SER A 19 23.61 -60.47 35.58
C SER A 19 22.98 -59.69 34.43
N GLN A 20 21.66 -59.57 34.36
CA GLN A 20 20.98 -58.59 33.51
C GLN A 20 21.28 -57.22 34.04
N GLU A 21 22.26 -56.51 33.42
CA GLU A 21 22.41 -55.09 33.55
C GLU A 21 21.20 -54.37 32.96
N ARG A 22 20.40 -53.79 33.81
CA ARG A 22 19.27 -52.95 33.43
C ARG A 22 19.78 -51.67 32.72
N PRO A 23 19.23 -51.30 31.57
CA PRO A 23 19.67 -50.12 30.81
C PRO A 23 19.14 -48.84 31.47
N ARG A 24 19.71 -48.40 32.62
CA ARG A 24 19.36 -47.12 33.27
C ARG A 24 19.96 -45.88 32.57
N ARG A 25 20.88 -46.00 31.64
CA ARG A 25 21.58 -44.86 31.03
C ARG A 25 20.88 -44.23 29.82
N ARG A 26 19.91 -44.87 29.19
CA ARG A 26 19.24 -44.33 27.97
C ARG A 26 18.11 -43.33 28.26
N ILE A 27 17.43 -43.41 29.38
CA ILE A 27 16.29 -42.53 29.74
C ILE A 27 16.77 -41.09 30.01
N GLY A 28 17.91 -40.88 30.66
CA GLY A 28 18.49 -39.55 30.92
C GLY A 28 18.86 -38.79 29.64
N GLY A 29 19.37 -39.50 28.62
CA GLY A 29 19.71 -38.90 27.33
C GLY A 29 18.49 -38.40 26.55
N TRP A 30 17.39 -39.15 26.57
CA TRP A 30 16.12 -38.74 25.93
C TRP A 30 15.46 -37.57 26.66
N ILE A 31 15.55 -37.50 27.99
CA ILE A 31 15.04 -36.37 28.77
C ILE A 31 15.84 -35.11 28.45
N LEU A 32 17.17 -35.17 28.41
CA LEU A 32 17.99 -34.02 28.03
C LEU A 32 17.77 -33.57 26.58
N PHE A 33 17.59 -34.50 25.66
CA PHE A 33 17.22 -34.17 24.28
C PHE A 33 15.86 -33.50 24.18
N ALA A 34 14.83 -34.04 24.86
CA ALA A 34 13.48 -33.45 24.90
C ALA A 34 13.49 -32.04 25.52
N LEU A 35 14.25 -31.82 26.61
CA LEU A 35 14.44 -30.49 27.21
C LEU A 35 15.15 -29.54 26.26
N GLY A 36 16.15 -29.98 25.50
CA GLY A 36 16.84 -29.20 24.49
C GLY A 36 15.90 -28.77 23.34
N VAL A 37 15.07 -29.69 22.85
CA VAL A 37 14.06 -29.39 21.81
C VAL A 37 13.00 -28.41 22.35
N LEU A 38 12.53 -28.61 23.58
CA LEU A 38 11.59 -27.70 24.23
C LEU A 38 12.20 -26.31 24.43
N ALA A 39 13.43 -26.22 24.90
CA ALA A 39 14.13 -24.93 25.07
C ALA A 39 14.31 -24.22 23.73
N MET A 40 14.64 -24.95 22.66
CA MET A 40 14.75 -24.40 21.31
C MET A 40 13.40 -23.89 20.80
N ALA A 41 12.32 -24.66 20.98
CA ALA A 41 10.97 -24.27 20.58
C ALA A 41 10.51 -22.99 21.33
N VAL A 42 10.73 -22.92 22.63
CA VAL A 42 10.41 -21.75 23.45
C VAL A 42 11.23 -20.54 23.02
N SER A 43 12.53 -20.74 22.78
CA SER A 43 13.41 -19.67 22.31
C SER A 43 12.97 -19.15 20.94
N THR A 44 12.69 -20.04 19.99
CA THR A 44 12.19 -19.65 18.66
C THR A 44 10.84 -18.92 18.78
N GLY A 45 9.94 -19.42 19.61
CA GLY A 45 8.65 -18.74 19.88
C GLY A 45 8.84 -17.33 20.42
N LEU A 46 9.70 -17.15 21.41
CA LEU A 46 9.89 -15.85 22.08
C LEU A 46 10.72 -14.84 21.26
N PHE A 47 11.75 -15.29 20.53
CA PHE A 47 12.70 -14.37 19.88
C PHE A 47 12.49 -14.20 18.37
N VAL A 48 11.74 -15.11 17.73
CA VAL A 48 11.50 -15.06 16.28
C VAL A 48 10.02 -14.85 15.98
N ILE A 49 9.15 -15.73 16.50
CA ILE A 49 7.72 -15.72 16.13
C ILE A 49 7.01 -14.55 16.81
N TYR A 50 7.07 -14.44 18.13
CA TYR A 50 6.31 -13.44 18.88
C TYR A 50 6.62 -12.00 18.46
N PRO A 51 7.89 -11.55 18.32
CA PRO A 51 8.18 -10.16 17.96
C PRO A 51 7.83 -9.80 16.52
N SER A 52 7.49 -10.78 15.70
CA SER A 52 7.09 -10.60 14.31
C SER A 52 5.57 -10.75 14.09
N GLN A 53 4.80 -11.12 15.11
CA GLN A 53 3.35 -11.20 15.03
C GLN A 53 2.75 -9.80 14.91
N HIS A 54 1.73 -9.66 14.05
CA HIS A 54 0.95 -8.42 13.98
C HIS A 54 0.24 -8.15 15.32
N GLY A 55 0.10 -6.88 15.63
CA GLY A 55 -0.66 -6.43 16.78
C GLY A 55 -2.14 -6.84 16.71
N PRO A 56 -2.88 -6.71 17.80
CA PRO A 56 -4.27 -7.18 17.89
C PRO A 56 -5.28 -6.31 17.13
N GLY A 57 -4.87 -5.12 16.68
CA GLY A 57 -5.75 -4.12 16.08
C GLY A 57 -5.83 -4.17 14.56
N SER A 58 -6.38 -3.13 13.98
CA SER A 58 -6.68 -2.98 12.56
C SER A 58 -5.89 -1.85 11.87
N GLY A 59 -4.83 -1.33 12.50
CA GLY A 59 -3.99 -0.25 11.98
C GLY A 59 -4.41 1.15 12.45
N ARG A 60 -5.21 1.24 13.52
CA ARG A 60 -5.57 2.53 14.12
C ARG A 60 -4.37 3.16 14.82
N ALA A 61 -4.06 4.41 14.48
CA ALA A 61 -3.02 5.18 15.14
C ALA A 61 -3.51 5.71 16.50
N MET A 62 -2.63 5.64 17.49
CA MET A 62 -2.91 6.12 18.85
C MET A 62 -1.69 6.84 19.40
N GLN A 63 -1.93 7.95 20.09
CA GLN A 63 -0.90 8.73 20.74
C GLN A 63 -0.71 8.26 22.19
N ILE A 64 0.50 7.82 22.53
CA ILE A 64 0.84 7.26 23.82
C ILE A 64 1.92 8.12 24.48
N ASP A 65 1.67 8.57 25.71
CA ASP A 65 2.67 9.29 26.50
C ASP A 65 3.47 8.29 27.36
N VAL A 66 4.75 8.18 27.06
CA VAL A 66 5.66 7.24 27.73
C VAL A 66 6.49 7.95 28.78
N PRO A 67 6.38 7.59 30.07
CA PRO A 67 7.15 8.20 31.14
C PRO A 67 8.66 7.94 31.03
N ALA A 68 9.46 8.88 31.47
CA ALA A 68 10.90 8.67 31.55
C ALA A 68 11.26 7.52 32.50
N GLY A 69 12.17 6.63 32.06
CA GLY A 69 12.66 5.51 32.88
C GLY A 69 11.60 4.41 33.09
N VAL A 70 10.65 4.29 32.22
CA VAL A 70 9.58 3.27 32.29
C VAL A 70 10.17 1.86 32.40
N SER A 71 9.68 1.04 33.33
CA SER A 71 10.09 -0.36 33.43
C SER A 71 9.43 -1.23 32.36
N PRO A 72 10.03 -2.39 31.97
CA PRO A 72 9.42 -3.30 31.00
C PRO A 72 8.00 -3.76 31.37
N ALA A 73 7.71 -3.91 32.66
CA ALA A 73 6.39 -4.29 33.13
C ALA A 73 5.38 -3.13 33.00
N ALA A 74 5.78 -1.93 33.39
CA ALA A 74 4.95 -0.73 33.30
C ALA A 74 4.66 -0.37 31.83
N LEU A 75 5.67 -0.44 30.96
CA LEU A 75 5.49 -0.25 29.53
C LEU A 75 4.51 -1.27 28.93
N ALA A 76 4.67 -2.57 29.29
CA ALA A 76 3.79 -3.61 28.83
C ALA A 76 2.32 -3.40 29.25
N SER A 77 2.10 -2.93 30.50
CA SER A 77 0.76 -2.60 30.99
C SER A 77 0.17 -1.41 30.25
N LEU A 78 0.94 -0.33 30.08
CA LEU A 78 0.54 0.87 29.34
C LEU A 78 0.09 0.52 27.90
N LEU A 79 0.90 -0.27 27.19
CA LEU A 79 0.56 -0.68 25.84
C LEU A 79 -0.64 -1.63 25.76
N ALA A 80 -0.83 -2.50 26.77
CA ALA A 80 -1.98 -3.39 26.82
C ALA A 80 -3.29 -2.67 27.14
N GLU A 81 -3.27 -1.66 28.03
CA GLU A 81 -4.42 -0.81 28.34
C GLU A 81 -4.94 -0.07 27.08
N GLN A 82 -4.03 0.25 26.18
CA GLN A 82 -4.36 0.90 24.90
C GLN A 82 -4.64 -0.10 23.76
N GLY A 83 -4.63 -1.41 24.05
CA GLY A 83 -4.91 -2.44 23.04
C GLY A 83 -3.81 -2.69 22.01
N LEU A 84 -2.58 -2.18 22.26
CA LEU A 84 -1.43 -2.35 21.36
C LEU A 84 -0.75 -3.72 21.50
N VAL A 85 -0.92 -4.38 22.64
CA VAL A 85 -0.34 -5.71 22.93
C VAL A 85 -1.39 -6.61 23.55
N SER A 86 -1.52 -7.83 23.03
CA SER A 86 -2.49 -8.83 23.52
C SER A 86 -2.07 -9.44 24.86
N SER A 87 -0.77 -9.57 25.14
CA SER A 87 -0.23 -10.19 26.34
C SER A 87 0.88 -9.35 26.98
N PRO A 88 0.57 -8.55 28.02
CA PRO A 88 1.57 -7.72 28.68
C PRO A 88 2.67 -8.56 29.35
N ARG A 89 2.35 -9.76 29.83
CA ARG A 89 3.34 -10.67 30.45
C ARG A 89 4.37 -11.14 29.42
N LEU A 90 3.92 -11.56 28.24
CA LEU A 90 4.81 -12.06 27.19
C LEU A 90 5.64 -10.91 26.61
N PHE A 91 5.04 -9.74 26.39
CA PHE A 91 5.76 -8.54 25.94
C PHE A 91 6.84 -8.12 26.95
N SER A 92 6.51 -8.03 28.24
CA SER A 92 7.48 -7.68 29.29
C SER A 92 8.63 -8.69 29.39
N LEU A 93 8.34 -9.99 29.25
CA LEU A 93 9.36 -11.05 29.24
C LEU A 93 10.31 -10.89 28.06
N TRP A 94 9.76 -10.67 26.86
CA TRP A 94 10.53 -10.49 25.63
C TRP A 94 11.41 -9.23 25.72
N VAL A 95 10.84 -8.07 26.14
CA VAL A 95 11.59 -6.82 26.31
C VAL A 95 12.74 -6.98 27.29
N ARG A 96 12.52 -7.65 28.44
CA ARG A 96 13.60 -7.95 29.41
C ARG A 96 14.71 -8.81 28.83
N ALA A 97 14.34 -9.80 28.03
CA ALA A 97 15.29 -10.72 27.41
C ALA A 97 16.08 -10.09 26.25
N THR A 98 15.57 -8.99 25.64
CA THR A 98 16.19 -8.30 24.49
C THR A 98 16.90 -6.99 24.84
N GLY A 99 17.07 -6.66 26.10
CA GLY A 99 17.83 -5.47 26.52
C GLY A 99 17.06 -4.50 27.41
N GLY A 100 15.78 -4.76 27.71
CA GLY A 100 14.97 -3.90 28.58
C GLY A 100 14.46 -2.64 27.90
N THR A 101 14.21 -1.60 28.68
CA THR A 101 13.63 -0.32 28.22
C THR A 101 14.64 0.83 28.25
N HIS A 102 15.93 0.54 28.30
CA HIS A 102 16.98 1.58 28.41
C HIS A 102 17.03 2.54 27.23
N ALA A 103 16.69 2.06 26.04
CA ALA A 103 16.67 2.84 24.82
C ALA A 103 15.32 3.54 24.59
N VAL A 104 14.27 3.22 25.36
CA VAL A 104 12.94 3.81 25.21
C VAL A 104 12.98 5.29 25.56
N ALA A 105 12.60 6.13 24.60
CA ALA A 105 12.53 7.57 24.79
C ALA A 105 11.24 7.98 25.51
N ALA A 106 11.34 8.91 26.45
CA ALA A 106 10.17 9.47 27.12
C ALA A 106 9.47 10.49 26.21
N GLY A 107 8.14 10.59 26.32
CA GLY A 107 7.31 11.54 25.61
C GLY A 107 6.20 10.91 24.79
N GLN A 108 5.58 11.69 23.92
CA GLN A 108 4.44 11.25 23.13
C GLN A 108 4.89 10.50 21.88
N HIS A 109 4.46 9.25 21.75
CA HIS A 109 4.72 8.40 20.60
C HIS A 109 3.43 8.08 19.86
N LEU A 110 3.46 8.17 18.53
CA LEU A 110 2.39 7.70 17.67
C LEU A 110 2.63 6.22 17.33
N LEU A 111 1.75 5.35 17.83
CA LEU A 111 1.83 3.91 17.65
C LEU A 111 0.56 3.41 16.95
N THR A 112 0.66 2.32 16.18
CA THR A 112 -0.50 1.68 15.55
C THR A 112 -0.81 0.35 16.22
N ASP A 113 -2.10 0.03 16.37
CA ASP A 113 -2.58 -1.16 17.11
C ASP A 113 -2.32 -2.48 16.36
N ASP A 114 -1.95 -2.42 15.08
CA ASP A 114 -1.51 -3.55 14.26
C ASP A 114 0.01 -3.77 14.28
N ALA A 115 0.76 -2.84 14.90
CA ALA A 115 2.22 -2.93 14.94
C ALA A 115 2.69 -4.15 15.72
N SER A 116 3.69 -4.86 15.18
CA SER A 116 4.32 -5.98 15.87
C SER A 116 5.12 -5.50 17.09
N PRO A 117 5.36 -6.37 18.11
CA PRO A 117 6.18 -6.02 19.27
C PRO A 117 7.55 -5.42 18.91
N ARG A 118 8.18 -5.92 17.84
CA ARG A 118 9.44 -5.37 17.32
C ARG A 118 9.27 -3.96 16.77
N GLN A 119 8.20 -3.70 16.02
CA GLN A 119 7.90 -2.38 15.47
C GLN A 119 7.55 -1.38 16.59
N LEU A 120 6.76 -1.81 17.58
CA LEU A 120 6.45 -0.98 18.74
C LEU A 120 7.74 -0.54 19.47
N MET A 121 8.66 -1.48 19.81
CA MET A 121 9.92 -1.13 20.45
C MET A 121 10.78 -0.23 19.58
N ALA A 122 10.92 -0.52 18.28
CA ALA A 122 11.70 0.31 17.37
C ALA A 122 11.16 1.76 17.27
N ARG A 123 9.86 1.97 17.39
CA ARG A 123 9.25 3.31 17.46
C ARG A 123 9.48 3.98 18.81
N LEU A 124 9.33 3.25 19.91
CA LEU A 124 9.50 3.76 21.26
C LEU A 124 10.98 4.12 21.59
N GLU A 125 11.94 3.52 20.91
CA GLU A 125 13.37 3.84 21.02
C GLU A 125 13.76 5.14 20.29
N ARG A 126 12.89 5.64 19.41
CA ARG A 126 13.10 6.93 18.75
C ARG A 126 12.65 8.07 19.65
N ARG A 127 13.33 9.21 19.54
CA ARG A 127 12.89 10.40 20.27
C ARG A 127 11.55 10.88 19.69
N PRO A 128 10.53 11.14 20.51
CA PRO A 128 9.25 11.69 20.08
C PRO A 128 9.47 12.98 19.29
N GLY A 129 8.84 13.10 18.10
CA GLY A 129 9.05 14.23 17.19
C GLY A 129 10.45 14.28 16.57
N GLY A 130 11.23 13.22 16.71
CA GLY A 130 12.63 13.16 16.29
C GLY A 130 12.84 12.64 14.88
N GLY A 131 13.03 13.57 13.96
CA GLY A 131 13.48 13.31 12.60
C GLY A 131 12.40 13.49 11.55
N SER A 132 12.81 14.02 10.42
CA SER A 132 12.02 14.03 9.19
C SER A 132 12.65 13.06 8.19
N VAL A 133 11.82 12.53 7.31
CA VAL A 133 12.24 11.65 6.23
C VAL A 133 11.84 12.25 4.88
N LYS A 134 12.76 12.20 3.93
CA LYS A 134 12.44 12.60 2.55
C LYS A 134 11.64 11.49 1.88
N VAL A 135 10.41 11.81 1.50
CA VAL A 135 9.50 10.92 0.79
C VAL A 135 9.23 11.49 -0.59
N THR A 136 9.58 10.72 -1.62
CA THR A 136 9.30 11.08 -3.01
C THR A 136 8.08 10.31 -3.49
N PHE A 137 7.10 11.05 -4.02
CA PHE A 137 5.93 10.50 -4.70
C PHE A 137 6.07 10.76 -6.19
N PRO A 138 6.23 9.71 -7.01
CA PRO A 138 6.22 9.83 -8.47
C PRO A 138 4.91 10.38 -9.01
N GLU A 139 4.96 11.03 -10.17
CA GLU A 139 3.77 11.41 -10.94
C GLU A 139 2.94 10.17 -11.32
N GLY A 140 1.63 10.31 -11.40
CA GLY A 140 0.72 9.21 -11.75
C GLY A 140 0.47 8.18 -10.64
N TRP A 141 0.99 8.40 -9.43
CA TRP A 141 0.65 7.55 -8.27
C TRP A 141 -0.75 7.87 -7.75
N THR A 142 -1.44 6.83 -7.32
CA THR A 142 -2.72 6.95 -6.62
C THR A 142 -2.51 7.24 -5.13
N ARG A 143 -3.55 7.71 -4.45
CA ARG A 143 -3.54 7.84 -2.98
C ARG A 143 -3.21 6.52 -2.27
N PHE A 144 -3.53 5.37 -2.88
CA PHE A 144 -3.22 4.04 -2.34
C PHE A 144 -1.70 3.74 -2.40
N ASP A 145 -1.03 4.09 -3.51
CA ASP A 145 0.42 3.97 -3.65
C ASP A 145 1.15 4.89 -2.67
N MET A 146 0.64 6.13 -2.52
CA MET A 146 1.16 7.13 -1.58
C MET A 146 1.01 6.66 -0.13
N ALA A 147 -0.15 6.12 0.24
CA ALA A 147 -0.41 5.56 1.57
C ALA A 147 0.59 4.47 1.95
N LYS A 148 0.83 3.53 1.04
CA LYS A 148 1.82 2.47 1.24
C LYS A 148 3.23 3.05 1.44
N ARG A 149 3.64 4.02 0.62
CA ARG A 149 4.95 4.67 0.75
C ARG A 149 5.10 5.43 2.07
N LEU A 150 4.03 6.10 2.55
CA LEU A 150 4.05 6.80 3.83
C LEU A 150 4.21 5.83 5.00
N GLN A 151 3.51 4.69 4.97
CA GLN A 151 3.66 3.64 5.97
C GLN A 151 5.06 3.02 5.93
N ASP A 152 5.59 2.69 4.75
CA ASP A 152 6.95 2.13 4.59
C ASP A 152 8.04 3.10 5.09
N LYS A 153 7.77 4.41 5.07
CA LYS A 153 8.65 5.47 5.58
C LYS A 153 8.32 5.92 7.00
N GLU A 154 7.37 5.25 7.66
CA GLU A 154 6.98 5.51 9.04
C GLU A 154 6.53 6.96 9.28
N VAL A 155 5.92 7.59 8.27
CA VAL A 155 5.34 8.94 8.38
C VAL A 155 3.98 8.86 9.02
N CYS A 156 3.09 7.98 8.53
CA CYS A 156 1.78 7.69 9.10
C CYS A 156 1.31 6.30 8.66
N SER A 157 0.26 5.75 9.28
CA SER A 157 -0.27 4.47 8.84
C SER A 157 -0.98 4.59 7.48
N LEU A 158 -0.95 3.52 6.69
CA LEU A 158 -1.67 3.41 5.42
C LEU A 158 -3.16 3.71 5.63
N ARG A 159 -3.74 3.13 6.69
CA ARG A 159 -5.16 3.29 7.00
C ARG A 159 -5.52 4.73 7.31
N ASP A 160 -4.79 5.37 8.22
CA ASP A 160 -5.08 6.74 8.65
C ASP A 160 -4.97 7.72 7.47
N PHE A 161 -3.98 7.50 6.58
CA PHE A 161 -3.83 8.33 5.38
C PHE A 161 -5.01 8.14 4.42
N LEU A 162 -5.43 6.89 4.16
CA LEU A 162 -6.58 6.64 3.29
C LEU A 162 -7.88 7.20 3.88
N GLU A 163 -8.10 7.07 5.19
CA GLU A 163 -9.23 7.69 5.90
C GLU A 163 -9.17 9.22 5.78
N ALA A 164 -8.03 9.85 6.04
CA ALA A 164 -7.86 11.29 5.89
C ALA A 164 -8.15 11.78 4.46
N THR A 165 -7.76 11.00 3.43
CA THR A 165 -8.05 11.36 2.02
C THR A 165 -9.52 11.29 1.64
N THR A 166 -10.40 10.75 2.48
CA THR A 166 -11.85 10.64 2.26
C THR A 166 -12.67 11.29 3.38
N ASP A 167 -12.01 11.92 4.35
CA ASP A 167 -12.68 12.61 5.44
C ASP A 167 -13.41 13.87 4.94
N ALA A 168 -14.73 13.87 5.06
CA ALA A 168 -15.58 14.92 4.51
C ALA A 168 -15.28 16.31 5.11
N ALA A 169 -14.90 16.37 6.40
CA ALA A 169 -14.59 17.64 7.05
C ALA A 169 -13.26 18.19 6.54
N LEU A 170 -12.25 17.33 6.39
CA LEU A 170 -10.95 17.71 5.82
C LEU A 170 -11.07 18.10 4.35
N LEU A 171 -11.85 17.37 3.54
CA LEU A 171 -12.09 17.72 2.14
C LEU A 171 -12.77 19.08 2.02
N GLN A 172 -13.76 19.36 2.86
CA GLN A 172 -14.43 20.68 2.92
C GLN A 172 -13.46 21.78 3.34
N GLU A 173 -12.65 21.57 4.38
CA GLU A 173 -11.60 22.50 4.83
C GLU A 173 -10.64 22.85 3.68
N LEU A 174 -10.25 21.85 2.89
CA LEU A 174 -9.30 21.99 1.78
C LEU A 174 -9.94 22.47 0.46
N GLY A 175 -11.25 22.74 0.46
CA GLY A 175 -11.97 23.18 -0.73
C GLY A 175 -12.07 22.10 -1.83
N ILE A 176 -11.94 20.83 -1.48
CA ILE A 176 -12.03 19.70 -2.41
C ILE A 176 -13.49 19.29 -2.56
N GLN A 177 -14.07 19.56 -3.71
CA GLN A 177 -15.45 19.17 -4.06
C GLN A 177 -15.47 17.80 -4.73
N ALA A 178 -15.06 16.77 -4.02
CA ALA A 178 -14.98 15.39 -4.49
C ALA A 178 -15.09 14.42 -3.31
N ASP A 179 -15.30 13.13 -3.59
CA ASP A 179 -15.39 12.07 -2.57
C ASP A 179 -14.03 11.67 -1.98
N SER A 180 -12.93 12.15 -2.57
CA SER A 180 -11.59 11.93 -2.07
C SER A 180 -10.60 13.01 -2.54
N ALA A 181 -9.44 13.06 -1.89
CA ALA A 181 -8.33 13.92 -2.30
C ALA A 181 -7.52 13.37 -3.50
N GLU A 182 -7.95 12.27 -4.16
CA GLU A 182 -7.29 11.78 -5.37
C GLU A 182 -7.21 12.86 -6.44
N GLY A 183 -6.04 13.02 -7.03
CA GLY A 183 -5.73 14.08 -7.99
C GLY A 183 -5.25 15.39 -7.35
N PHE A 184 -5.57 15.64 -6.09
CA PHE A 184 -5.19 16.87 -5.36
C PHE A 184 -3.95 16.71 -4.48
N LEU A 185 -3.33 15.53 -4.45
CA LEU A 185 -2.13 15.22 -3.68
C LEU A 185 -0.90 15.37 -4.58
N PHE A 186 -0.32 16.58 -4.67
CA PHE A 186 0.70 16.85 -5.68
C PHE A 186 1.91 15.93 -5.55
N PRO A 187 2.35 15.25 -6.64
CA PRO A 187 3.53 14.39 -6.64
C PRO A 187 4.81 15.23 -6.55
N ALA A 188 5.57 15.05 -5.48
CA ALA A 188 6.83 15.76 -5.22
C ALA A 188 7.66 15.00 -4.19
N THR A 189 8.84 15.55 -3.86
CA THR A 189 9.61 15.11 -2.69
C THR A 189 9.28 16.01 -1.51
N TYR A 190 8.80 15.41 -0.45
CA TYR A 190 8.45 16.08 0.80
C TYR A 190 9.44 15.70 1.90
N ASP A 191 9.76 16.64 2.75
CA ASP A 191 10.44 16.37 4.01
C ASP A 191 9.36 16.29 5.10
N LEU A 192 9.01 15.08 5.51
CA LEU A 192 7.88 14.80 6.39
C LEU A 192 8.39 14.31 7.75
N PRO A 193 7.89 14.86 8.86
CA PRO A 193 8.18 14.31 10.17
C PRO A 193 7.69 12.87 10.25
N MET A 194 8.48 12.02 10.90
CA MET A 194 8.03 10.67 11.25
C MET A 194 6.89 10.77 12.29
N ASP A 195 6.00 9.79 12.26
CA ASP A 195 4.81 9.76 13.13
C ASP A 195 3.91 11.01 13.00
N SER A 196 3.83 11.59 11.77
CA SER A 196 2.95 12.71 11.44
C SER A 196 1.48 12.32 11.52
N ASP A 197 0.64 13.29 11.88
CA ASP A 197 -0.79 13.19 11.65
C ASP A 197 -1.08 13.08 10.14
N ALA A 198 -1.92 12.13 9.76
CA ALA A 198 -2.22 11.86 8.35
C ALA A 198 -2.94 13.03 7.67
N ALA A 199 -3.82 13.75 8.40
CA ALA A 199 -4.50 14.93 7.88
C ALA A 199 -3.52 16.06 7.58
N ASP A 200 -2.46 16.22 8.40
CA ASP A 200 -1.42 17.23 8.14
C ASP A 200 -0.60 16.90 6.90
N VAL A 201 -0.35 15.61 6.64
CA VAL A 201 0.29 15.18 5.39
C VAL A 201 -0.59 15.51 4.19
N VAL A 202 -1.90 15.21 4.25
CA VAL A 202 -2.87 15.56 3.20
C VAL A 202 -2.91 17.08 2.97
N ARG A 203 -3.00 17.89 4.05
CA ARG A 203 -2.95 19.37 3.96
C ARG A 203 -1.70 19.85 3.23
N ARG A 204 -0.55 19.31 3.59
CA ARG A 204 0.74 19.71 3.00
C ARG A 204 0.81 19.38 1.51
N MET A 205 0.33 18.20 1.11
CA MET A 205 0.30 17.79 -0.30
C MET A 205 -0.69 18.63 -1.12
N LYS A 206 -1.86 18.94 -0.52
CA LYS A 206 -2.87 19.82 -1.14
C LYS A 206 -2.37 21.26 -1.29
N HIS A 207 -1.69 21.81 -0.30
CA HIS A 207 -1.10 23.15 -0.41
C HIS A 207 -0.05 23.23 -1.54
N GLU A 208 0.75 22.17 -1.71
CA GLU A 208 1.69 22.13 -2.84
C GLU A 208 0.93 22.05 -4.17
N PHE A 209 -0.18 21.28 -4.23
CA PHE A 209 -1.06 21.26 -5.39
C PHE A 209 -1.59 22.67 -5.72
N ASP A 210 -2.14 23.38 -4.73
CA ASP A 210 -2.68 24.73 -4.94
C ASP A 210 -1.62 25.70 -5.47
N ARG A 211 -0.44 25.66 -4.88
CA ARG A 211 0.69 26.48 -5.33
C ARG A 211 1.07 26.19 -6.78
N ARG A 212 1.09 24.91 -7.18
CA ARG A 212 1.41 24.49 -8.56
C ARG A 212 0.29 24.84 -9.52
N TRP A 213 -0.94 24.60 -9.12
CA TRP A 213 -2.11 24.96 -9.89
C TRP A 213 -2.16 26.45 -10.18
N ASP A 214 -1.97 27.29 -9.17
CA ASP A 214 -1.95 28.74 -9.32
C ASP A 214 -0.83 29.23 -10.24
N GLN A 215 0.33 28.60 -10.17
CA GLN A 215 1.43 28.93 -11.06
C GLN A 215 1.12 28.58 -12.52
N LEU A 216 0.60 27.38 -12.77
CA LEU A 216 0.27 26.89 -14.11
C LEU A 216 -0.91 27.64 -14.70
N SER A 217 -1.99 27.84 -13.94
CA SER A 217 -3.20 28.53 -14.41
C SER A 217 -2.92 30.00 -14.80
N ARG A 218 -2.07 30.69 -14.03
CA ARG A 218 -1.61 32.06 -14.43
C ARG A 218 -0.84 32.04 -15.73
N GLY A 219 0.00 31.04 -15.97
CA GLY A 219 0.78 30.92 -17.20
C GLY A 219 -0.07 30.57 -18.43
N HIS A 220 -1.23 29.93 -18.23
CA HIS A 220 -2.09 29.40 -19.30
C HIS A 220 -3.53 29.90 -19.24
N GLN A 221 -3.80 31.05 -18.62
CA GLN A 221 -5.16 31.52 -18.31
C GLN A 221 -6.07 31.60 -19.53
N GLY A 222 -5.56 32.10 -20.68
CA GLY A 222 -6.35 32.20 -21.92
C GLY A 222 -6.77 30.81 -22.42
N SER A 223 -5.80 29.92 -22.64
CA SER A 223 -6.06 28.56 -23.15
C SER A 223 -6.88 27.70 -22.18
N LEU A 224 -6.64 27.84 -20.88
CA LEU A 224 -7.45 27.17 -19.86
C LEU A 224 -8.92 27.60 -19.93
N ASN A 225 -9.19 28.90 -20.04
CA ASN A 225 -10.56 29.41 -20.20
C ASN A 225 -11.21 28.87 -21.49
N ASP A 226 -10.47 28.81 -22.60
CA ASP A 226 -10.96 28.25 -23.85
C ASP A 226 -11.28 26.75 -23.71
N VAL A 227 -10.44 25.99 -23.02
CA VAL A 227 -10.68 24.58 -22.71
C VAL A 227 -11.93 24.40 -21.89
N MET A 228 -12.06 25.14 -20.78
CA MET A 228 -13.19 25.04 -19.87
C MET A 228 -14.51 25.42 -20.56
N ASN A 229 -14.52 26.52 -21.30
CA ASN A 229 -15.72 27.02 -21.98
C ASN A 229 -16.15 26.10 -23.14
N SER A 230 -15.21 25.63 -23.96
CA SER A 230 -15.52 24.85 -25.17
C SER A 230 -15.99 23.43 -24.88
N ALA A 231 -15.66 22.87 -23.73
CA ALA A 231 -16.09 21.53 -23.31
C ALA A 231 -17.01 21.55 -22.05
N SER A 232 -17.42 22.74 -21.61
CA SER A 232 -18.24 22.94 -20.38
C SER A 232 -17.63 22.28 -19.15
N LEU A 233 -16.32 22.46 -18.94
CA LEU A 233 -15.54 21.82 -17.88
C LEU A 233 -15.32 22.77 -16.71
N GLY A 234 -15.33 22.22 -15.49
CA GLY A 234 -14.83 22.89 -14.29
C GLY A 234 -13.35 22.55 -13.99
N VAL A 235 -12.83 23.17 -12.94
CA VAL A 235 -11.44 22.92 -12.47
C VAL A 235 -11.20 21.43 -12.17
N ARG A 236 -12.18 20.78 -11.53
CA ARG A 236 -12.13 19.36 -11.22
C ARG A 236 -12.03 18.49 -12.47
N ASP A 237 -12.77 18.85 -13.52
CA ASP A 237 -12.79 18.10 -14.78
C ASP A 237 -11.45 18.19 -15.52
N VAL A 238 -10.80 19.38 -15.47
CA VAL A 238 -9.43 19.57 -15.96
C VAL A 238 -8.46 18.64 -15.21
N LEU A 239 -8.64 18.46 -13.90
CA LEU A 239 -7.80 17.57 -13.11
C LEU A 239 -8.06 16.09 -13.42
N ILE A 240 -9.34 15.71 -13.64
CA ILE A 240 -9.69 14.36 -14.11
C ILE A 240 -8.98 14.06 -15.42
N LEU A 241 -9.10 14.95 -16.41
CA LEU A 241 -8.41 14.80 -17.71
C LEU A 241 -6.88 14.73 -17.53
N ALA A 242 -6.30 15.57 -16.67
CA ALA A 242 -4.86 15.55 -16.42
C ALA A 242 -4.42 14.19 -15.83
N SER A 243 -5.22 13.58 -14.95
CA SER A 243 -4.93 12.26 -14.40
C SER A 243 -4.99 11.14 -15.46
N MET A 244 -5.89 11.26 -16.43
CA MET A 244 -5.99 10.35 -17.56
C MET A 244 -4.80 10.52 -18.50
N VAL A 245 -4.47 11.75 -18.88
CA VAL A 245 -3.28 12.07 -19.70
C VAL A 245 -2.00 11.56 -19.06
N GLU A 246 -1.86 11.71 -17.73
CA GLU A 246 -0.68 11.21 -16.99
C GLU A 246 -0.54 9.69 -17.10
N LYS A 247 -1.65 8.96 -17.12
CA LYS A 247 -1.66 7.49 -17.19
C LYS A 247 -1.53 6.94 -18.61
N GLU A 248 -1.90 7.72 -19.64
CA GLU A 248 -1.88 7.29 -21.04
C GLU A 248 -0.59 7.68 -21.78
N ALA A 249 -0.05 8.86 -21.53
CA ALA A 249 1.09 9.35 -22.29
C ALA A 249 2.42 8.74 -21.78
N ALA A 250 2.94 7.76 -22.50
CA ALA A 250 4.22 7.15 -22.20
C ALA A 250 5.41 8.11 -22.39
N VAL A 251 5.32 9.05 -23.34
CA VAL A 251 6.34 10.07 -23.60
C VAL A 251 5.79 11.48 -23.36
N ALA A 252 6.64 12.33 -22.80
CA ALA A 252 6.21 13.64 -22.31
C ALA A 252 5.70 14.59 -23.41
N ASP A 253 6.26 14.53 -24.59
CA ASP A 253 5.90 15.38 -25.74
C ASP A 253 4.55 14.98 -26.40
N GLU A 254 4.01 13.82 -26.09
CA GLU A 254 2.68 13.39 -26.55
C GLU A 254 1.54 13.82 -25.64
N ARG A 255 1.80 14.26 -24.39
CA ARG A 255 0.76 14.68 -23.44
C ARG A 255 -0.22 15.71 -24.03
N PRO A 256 0.24 16.79 -24.73
CA PRO A 256 -0.70 17.74 -25.37
C PRO A 256 -1.55 17.12 -26.49
N LEU A 257 -1.01 16.12 -27.19
CA LEU A 257 -1.75 15.40 -28.26
C LEU A 257 -2.82 14.49 -27.63
N VAL A 258 -2.47 13.72 -26.59
CA VAL A 258 -3.42 12.87 -25.86
C VAL A 258 -4.53 13.74 -25.25
N ALA A 259 -4.18 14.86 -24.62
CA ALA A 259 -5.15 15.83 -24.09
C ALA A 259 -6.10 16.33 -25.19
N SER A 260 -5.58 16.64 -26.40
CA SER A 260 -6.41 17.07 -27.52
C SER A 260 -7.39 16.00 -27.96
N VAL A 261 -7.01 14.72 -27.99
CA VAL A 261 -7.92 13.62 -28.36
C VAL A 261 -9.10 13.52 -27.37
N PHE A 262 -8.84 13.51 -26.08
CA PHE A 262 -9.92 13.45 -25.08
C PHE A 262 -10.84 14.66 -25.17
N LEU A 263 -10.29 15.86 -25.32
CA LEU A 263 -11.05 17.09 -25.47
C LEU A 263 -11.86 17.11 -26.77
N ASN A 264 -11.32 16.62 -27.89
CA ASN A 264 -12.03 16.53 -29.18
C ASN A 264 -13.19 15.53 -29.07
N ARG A 265 -12.99 14.36 -28.44
CA ARG A 265 -14.07 13.39 -28.19
C ARG A 265 -15.22 13.99 -27.35
N LEU A 266 -14.90 14.82 -26.34
CA LEU A 266 -15.91 15.51 -25.53
C LEU A 266 -16.65 16.61 -26.30
N ARG A 267 -15.94 17.37 -27.15
CA ARG A 267 -16.47 18.56 -27.84
C ARG A 267 -17.21 18.24 -29.14
N ASP A 268 -16.71 17.29 -29.92
CA ASP A 268 -17.23 17.02 -31.27
C ASP A 268 -18.65 16.44 -31.18
N PRO A 269 -19.70 17.16 -31.69
CA PRO A 269 -21.04 16.66 -31.61
C PRO A 269 -21.27 15.40 -32.49
N ALA A 270 -20.40 15.14 -33.45
CA ALA A 270 -20.47 13.95 -34.30
C ALA A 270 -19.88 12.70 -33.64
N PHE A 271 -19.00 12.88 -32.62
CA PHE A 271 -18.44 11.76 -31.88
C PHE A 271 -19.43 11.30 -30.81
N THR A 272 -20.22 10.28 -31.12
CA THR A 272 -21.28 9.76 -30.24
C THR A 272 -21.28 8.22 -30.28
N PRO A 273 -21.34 7.55 -29.14
CA PRO A 273 -21.35 8.06 -27.74
C PRO A 273 -20.02 8.70 -27.31
N LYS A 274 -20.08 9.60 -26.35
CA LYS A 274 -18.90 10.33 -25.80
C LYS A 274 -18.00 9.44 -24.95
N ARG A 275 -17.57 8.31 -25.45
CA ARG A 275 -16.70 7.36 -24.74
C ARG A 275 -15.24 7.74 -24.90
N LEU A 276 -14.54 7.88 -23.74
CA LEU A 276 -13.13 8.27 -23.76
C LEU A 276 -12.20 7.07 -23.95
N GLU A 277 -12.66 5.85 -23.63
CA GLU A 277 -11.96 4.57 -23.88
C GLU A 277 -10.52 4.58 -23.37
N CYS A 278 -10.37 4.94 -22.09
CA CYS A 278 -9.08 5.05 -21.40
C CYS A 278 -8.94 3.87 -20.45
N ASP A 279 -8.10 2.89 -20.77
CA ASP A 279 -7.88 1.65 -20.00
C ASP A 279 -7.61 1.90 -18.51
N PRO A 280 -6.74 2.87 -18.12
CA PRO A 280 -6.44 3.17 -16.71
C PRO A 280 -7.68 3.57 -15.89
N THR A 281 -8.75 4.09 -16.51
CA THR A 281 -9.98 4.44 -15.79
C THR A 281 -10.67 3.18 -15.26
N ALA A 282 -10.80 2.15 -16.08
CA ALA A 282 -11.41 0.89 -15.69
C ALA A 282 -10.56 0.15 -14.62
N VAL A 283 -9.23 0.21 -14.76
CA VAL A 283 -8.29 -0.30 -13.76
C VAL A 283 -8.48 0.40 -12.41
N TYR A 284 -8.56 1.73 -12.40
CA TYR A 284 -8.77 2.49 -11.17
C TYR A 284 -10.12 2.17 -10.51
N GLY A 285 -11.18 1.95 -11.29
CA GLY A 285 -12.48 1.52 -10.77
C GLY A 285 -12.39 0.24 -9.94
N CYS A 286 -11.62 -0.76 -10.40
CA CYS A 286 -11.38 -1.98 -9.64
C CYS A 286 -10.51 -1.78 -8.38
N ILE A 287 -9.70 -0.73 -8.31
CA ILE A 287 -8.93 -0.40 -7.11
C ILE A 287 -9.82 0.29 -6.05
N VAL A 288 -10.68 1.22 -6.47
CA VAL A 288 -11.45 2.08 -5.56
C VAL A 288 -12.78 1.48 -5.13
N ALA A 289 -13.38 0.63 -5.95
CA ALA A 289 -14.69 0.01 -5.69
C ALA A 289 -14.74 -1.44 -6.23
N PRO A 290 -13.85 -2.34 -5.76
CA PRO A 290 -13.71 -3.70 -6.29
C PRO A 290 -14.98 -4.54 -6.15
N GLU A 291 -15.86 -4.20 -5.20
CA GLU A 291 -17.11 -4.91 -4.93
C GLU A 291 -18.24 -4.55 -5.90
N ARG A 292 -18.12 -3.47 -6.67
CA ARG A 292 -19.20 -2.98 -7.55
C ARG A 292 -19.30 -3.78 -8.84
N ALA A 293 -18.16 -4.09 -9.44
CA ALA A 293 -18.11 -4.77 -10.73
C ALA A 293 -17.64 -6.22 -10.57
N ALA A 294 -18.41 -7.18 -11.08
CA ALA A 294 -18.08 -8.59 -10.98
C ALA A 294 -16.72 -8.94 -11.64
N SER A 295 -16.38 -8.23 -12.72
CA SER A 295 -15.09 -8.37 -13.40
C SER A 295 -13.88 -8.04 -12.53
N CYS A 296 -14.05 -7.18 -11.52
CA CYS A 296 -12.99 -6.80 -10.60
C CYS A 296 -12.59 -7.93 -9.62
N ALA A 297 -13.41 -8.97 -9.47
CA ALA A 297 -13.09 -10.12 -8.60
C ALA A 297 -11.81 -10.86 -9.02
N THR A 298 -11.45 -10.79 -10.30
CA THR A 298 -10.23 -11.42 -10.85
C THR A 298 -9.14 -10.39 -11.21
N PHE A 299 -9.24 -9.18 -10.69
CA PHE A 299 -8.33 -8.09 -11.00
C PHE A 299 -6.90 -8.38 -10.52
N THR A 300 -5.94 -8.28 -11.44
CA THR A 300 -4.50 -8.53 -11.21
C THR A 300 -3.62 -7.30 -11.42
N GLY A 301 -4.23 -6.10 -11.43
CA GLY A 301 -3.51 -4.84 -11.66
C GLY A 301 -3.39 -4.42 -13.12
N LYS A 302 -4.02 -5.14 -14.06
CA LYS A 302 -3.96 -4.85 -15.50
C LYS A 302 -5.36 -4.66 -16.09
N ALA A 303 -5.43 -3.80 -17.11
CA ALA A 303 -6.60 -3.67 -17.96
C ALA A 303 -6.89 -4.98 -18.71
N THR A 304 -8.15 -5.34 -18.79
CA THR A 304 -8.65 -6.49 -19.57
C THR A 304 -10.03 -6.16 -20.12
N ALA A 305 -10.38 -6.73 -21.26
CA ALA A 305 -11.68 -6.48 -21.88
C ALA A 305 -12.89 -6.69 -20.92
N PRO A 306 -12.93 -7.73 -20.04
CA PRO A 306 -14.01 -7.83 -19.06
C PRO A 306 -14.10 -6.64 -18.09
N ILE A 307 -12.96 -6.08 -17.66
CA ILE A 307 -12.93 -4.93 -16.72
C ILE A 307 -13.30 -3.64 -17.43
N GLU A 308 -12.82 -3.46 -18.66
CA GLU A 308 -13.10 -2.30 -19.51
C GLU A 308 -14.58 -2.20 -19.91
N HIS A 309 -15.22 -3.33 -20.19
CA HIS A 309 -16.58 -3.38 -20.69
C HIS A 309 -17.63 -3.77 -19.63
N ASP A 310 -17.27 -3.79 -18.36
CA ASP A 310 -18.22 -4.02 -17.28
C ASP A 310 -19.03 -2.74 -16.99
N PRO A 311 -20.34 -2.74 -17.22
CA PRO A 311 -21.17 -1.56 -16.99
C PRO A 311 -21.32 -1.20 -15.50
N ASP A 312 -21.03 -2.14 -14.60
CA ASP A 312 -21.06 -1.90 -13.16
C ASP A 312 -19.74 -1.29 -12.63
N ASN A 313 -18.69 -1.21 -13.47
CA ASN A 313 -17.48 -0.48 -13.15
C ASN A 313 -17.68 1.03 -13.35
N PRO A 314 -17.87 1.83 -12.29
CA PRO A 314 -18.27 3.24 -12.40
C PRO A 314 -17.23 4.13 -13.07
N TYR A 315 -15.98 3.68 -13.15
CA TYR A 315 -14.88 4.43 -13.77
C TYR A 315 -14.63 4.03 -15.23
N SER A 316 -15.27 2.95 -15.75
CA SER A 316 -15.03 2.53 -17.12
C SER A 316 -15.55 3.56 -18.13
N THR A 317 -14.64 4.22 -18.82
CA THR A 317 -14.95 5.15 -19.92
C THR A 317 -15.22 4.43 -21.26
N TYR A 318 -15.26 3.10 -21.25
CA TYR A 318 -15.76 2.26 -22.34
C TYR A 318 -17.28 2.07 -22.28
N THR A 319 -17.85 2.07 -21.06
CA THR A 319 -19.28 1.84 -20.83
C THR A 319 -20.03 3.10 -20.46
N HIS A 320 -19.36 4.05 -19.81
CA HIS A 320 -19.93 5.33 -19.42
C HIS A 320 -19.42 6.45 -20.34
N GLU A 321 -20.32 7.39 -20.66
CA GLU A 321 -19.99 8.56 -21.46
C GLU A 321 -19.41 9.69 -20.63
N GLY A 322 -18.52 10.48 -21.22
CA GLY A 322 -17.90 11.63 -20.58
C GLY A 322 -16.74 11.26 -19.66
N LEU A 323 -16.52 12.11 -18.68
CA LEU A 323 -15.43 11.93 -17.69
C LEU A 323 -15.81 10.89 -16.61
N PRO A 324 -14.84 10.14 -16.09
CA PRO A 324 -15.08 9.28 -14.95
C PRO A 324 -15.46 10.11 -13.69
N PRO A 325 -15.98 9.46 -12.62
CA PRO A 325 -16.46 10.14 -11.40
C PRO A 325 -15.42 11.00 -10.71
N GLY A 326 -14.13 10.77 -10.92
CA GLY A 326 -13.04 11.52 -10.30
C GLY A 326 -11.69 11.24 -10.94
N PRO A 327 -10.62 11.94 -10.51
CA PRO A 327 -9.26 11.64 -10.94
C PRO A 327 -8.86 10.20 -10.62
N ILE A 328 -8.05 9.59 -11.49
CA ILE A 328 -7.60 8.19 -11.38
C ILE A 328 -6.15 8.06 -10.90
N ALA A 329 -5.49 9.18 -10.66
CA ALA A 329 -4.14 9.28 -10.14
C ALA A 329 -3.85 10.74 -9.78
N ASN A 330 -2.70 11.01 -9.16
CA ASN A 330 -2.21 12.35 -8.91
C ASN A 330 -1.26 12.77 -10.04
N PRO A 331 -1.70 13.68 -10.93
CA PRO A 331 -0.92 14.08 -12.10
C PRO A 331 0.22 15.02 -11.74
N GLY A 332 1.30 14.95 -12.51
CA GLY A 332 2.39 15.92 -12.46
C GLY A 332 2.06 17.23 -13.17
N ALA A 333 2.93 18.23 -12.99
CA ALA A 333 2.75 19.54 -13.58
C ALA A 333 2.58 19.50 -15.11
N LYS A 334 3.32 18.63 -15.80
CA LYS A 334 3.28 18.51 -17.26
C LYS A 334 1.99 17.93 -17.81
N ALA A 335 1.34 17.01 -17.09
CA ALA A 335 0.03 16.51 -17.50
C ALA A 335 -1.07 17.58 -17.28
N ILE A 336 -1.00 18.33 -16.17
CA ILE A 336 -1.91 19.45 -15.91
C ILE A 336 -1.74 20.53 -16.98
N GLU A 337 -0.49 20.94 -17.29
CA GLU A 337 -0.17 21.90 -18.33
C GLU A 337 -0.69 21.47 -19.72
N ALA A 338 -0.55 20.17 -20.06
CA ALA A 338 -1.01 19.63 -21.33
C ALA A 338 -2.53 19.72 -21.50
N VAL A 339 -3.32 19.61 -20.45
CA VAL A 339 -4.78 19.82 -20.49
C VAL A 339 -5.11 21.30 -20.52
N MET A 340 -4.37 22.15 -19.81
CA MET A 340 -4.57 23.61 -19.81
C MET A 340 -4.22 24.22 -21.19
N SER A 341 -3.28 23.62 -21.91
CA SER A 341 -2.82 24.08 -23.24
C SER A 341 -2.61 22.90 -24.18
N PRO A 342 -3.71 22.26 -24.64
CA PRO A 342 -3.66 21.09 -25.50
C PRO A 342 -3.14 21.45 -26.90
N ALA A 343 -2.67 20.46 -27.64
CA ALA A 343 -2.34 20.63 -29.05
C ALA A 343 -3.60 20.96 -29.86
N SER A 344 -3.47 21.86 -30.83
CA SER A 344 -4.55 22.20 -31.74
C SER A 344 -4.62 21.17 -32.87
N THR A 345 -5.45 20.13 -32.68
CA THR A 345 -5.62 19.02 -33.64
C THR A 345 -7.09 18.63 -33.79
N HIS A 346 -7.37 17.79 -34.78
CA HIS A 346 -8.67 17.13 -34.96
C HIS A 346 -8.62 15.63 -34.65
N TYR A 347 -7.55 15.17 -34.00
CA TYR A 347 -7.41 13.75 -33.66
C TYR A 347 -8.50 13.28 -32.69
N LEU A 348 -9.09 12.12 -33.03
CA LEU A 348 -10.09 11.43 -32.22
C LEU A 348 -9.58 10.08 -31.68
N TYR A 349 -8.47 9.58 -32.24
CA TYR A 349 -7.93 8.27 -31.92
C TYR A 349 -6.43 8.30 -31.77
N PHE A 350 -5.89 7.43 -30.94
CA PHE A 350 -4.48 7.11 -30.87
C PHE A 350 -4.26 5.62 -30.56
N VAL A 351 -3.13 5.09 -30.96
CA VAL A 351 -2.68 3.71 -30.67
C VAL A 351 -1.18 3.68 -30.48
N ALA A 352 -0.70 2.92 -29.49
CA ALA A 352 0.72 2.75 -29.23
C ALA A 352 1.42 2.01 -30.39
N LYS A 353 2.62 2.47 -30.75
CA LYS A 353 3.46 1.87 -31.82
C LYS A 353 4.36 0.74 -31.34
N GLY A 354 4.46 0.51 -30.03
CA GLY A 354 5.41 -0.44 -29.43
C GLY A 354 6.81 0.10 -29.17
N ASP A 355 7.15 1.31 -29.65
CA ASP A 355 8.38 2.06 -29.36
C ASP A 355 8.22 3.12 -28.26
N GLY A 356 7.09 3.08 -27.54
CA GLY A 356 6.69 4.06 -26.53
C GLY A 356 5.97 5.28 -27.08
N ARG A 357 5.86 5.42 -28.40
CA ARG A 357 5.11 6.49 -29.09
C ARG A 357 3.77 6.01 -29.61
N SER A 358 2.92 6.98 -29.95
CA SER A 358 1.59 6.74 -30.46
C SER A 358 1.41 7.21 -31.91
N VAL A 359 0.48 6.58 -32.64
CA VAL A 359 -0.07 7.08 -33.91
C VAL A 359 -1.40 7.75 -33.61
N PHE A 360 -1.55 9.00 -34.00
CA PHE A 360 -2.77 9.77 -33.85
C PHE A 360 -3.56 9.79 -35.16
N SER A 361 -4.87 9.68 -35.09
CA SER A 361 -5.76 9.60 -36.26
C SER A 361 -7.04 10.42 -36.07
N GLU A 362 -7.55 11.03 -37.14
CA GLU A 362 -8.79 11.79 -37.12
C GLU A 362 -10.03 10.91 -37.38
N THR A 363 -9.85 9.80 -38.10
CA THR A 363 -10.93 8.90 -38.47
C THR A 363 -10.73 7.48 -37.93
N TYR A 364 -11.83 6.77 -37.73
CA TYR A 364 -11.78 5.37 -37.30
C TYR A 364 -11.04 4.47 -38.31
N ASP A 365 -11.24 4.70 -39.64
CA ASP A 365 -10.55 3.89 -40.65
C ASP A 365 -9.04 4.04 -40.64
N ALA A 366 -8.54 5.27 -40.42
CA ALA A 366 -7.12 5.54 -40.26
C ALA A 366 -6.60 4.91 -38.97
N HIS A 367 -7.37 4.98 -37.88
CA HIS A 367 -7.02 4.32 -36.60
C HIS A 367 -6.97 2.80 -36.77
N ALA A 368 -7.98 2.18 -37.37
CA ALA A 368 -8.01 0.73 -37.60
C ALA A 368 -6.84 0.26 -38.50
N ALA A 369 -6.42 1.07 -39.46
CA ALA A 369 -5.21 0.80 -40.25
C ALA A 369 -3.93 0.87 -39.38
N ALA A 370 -3.81 1.87 -38.48
CA ALA A 370 -2.70 2.02 -37.56
C ALA A 370 -2.62 0.86 -36.53
N VAL A 371 -3.76 0.41 -35.99
CA VAL A 371 -3.86 -0.76 -35.09
C VAL A 371 -3.31 -2.01 -35.77
N ARG A 372 -3.73 -2.27 -37.03
CA ARG A 372 -3.22 -3.42 -37.80
C ARG A 372 -1.73 -3.31 -38.06
N ALA A 373 -1.21 -2.12 -38.37
CA ALA A 373 0.20 -1.87 -38.62
C ALA A 373 1.05 -2.04 -37.37
N ALA A 374 0.51 -1.68 -36.18
CA ALA A 374 1.16 -1.86 -34.90
C ALA A 374 1.16 -3.30 -34.38
N GLY A 375 0.47 -4.24 -35.07
CA GLY A 375 0.40 -5.65 -34.69
C GLY A 375 -0.53 -5.96 -33.51
N HIS A 376 -1.34 -5.01 -33.10
CA HIS A 376 -2.44 -5.22 -32.15
C HIS A 376 -3.60 -5.94 -32.88
N ARG A 377 -4.10 -7.04 -32.32
CA ARG A 377 -5.21 -7.82 -32.87
C ARG A 377 -6.48 -7.60 -32.05
#